data_87267bdaf4db473a505d85b0534609be
#
_entry.id   87267bdaf4db473a505d85b0534609be
#
_cell.length_a   1.000
_cell.length_b   1.000
_cell.length_c   1.000
_cell.angle_alpha   90.00
_cell.angle_beta   90.00
_cell.angle_gamma   90.00
#
_symmetry.space_group_name_H-M   'P 1'
#
loop_
_entity.id
_entity.type
_entity.pdbx_description
1 polymer ?
#
loop_
_entity_poly.entity_id
_entity_poly.type
_entity_poly.pdbx_seq_one_letter_code
_entity_poly.pdbx_strand_id
1 'polypeptide(L)'
;LQNVTPEMTKKNSSLLRWTLLALSEKGQLPERMFAYGVTEPACFFYERVDKQFCRNFNMQFFRALELDNELLHNAFQAGILSPYGNSFRSMRAIVDACVHQGRNRMLAKYVEVMKHTSCHTKQAQLLGEYLASAGVEDKINSGKNTSPFFIGAHPFLSDMARMVDRYPENRKAVDYLLCGLLISKDVDKFYKVFSFCLLYTSPSPRDTE
;
A
#
# COMPACT_ATOMS: atom_id res chain seq x y z
N LEU A 1 11.20 -8.45 -12.30
CA LEU A 1 10.73 -9.84 -12.26
C LEU A 1 11.43 -10.78 -13.25
N GLN A 2 12.03 -10.26 -14.33
CA GLN A 2 12.66 -11.11 -15.38
C GLN A 2 13.80 -12.01 -14.85
N ASN A 3 14.50 -11.59 -13.79
CA ASN A 3 15.65 -12.30 -13.24
C ASN A 3 15.37 -12.93 -11.86
N VAL A 4 14.11 -12.96 -11.41
CA VAL A 4 13.75 -13.55 -10.11
C VAL A 4 13.26 -14.97 -10.32
N THR A 5 13.96 -15.93 -9.74
CA THR A 5 13.60 -17.35 -9.83
C THR A 5 12.87 -17.83 -8.56
N PRO A 6 12.05 -18.89 -8.64
CA PRO A 6 11.38 -19.48 -7.48
C PRO A 6 12.36 -19.96 -6.39
N GLU A 7 13.56 -20.37 -6.77
CA GLU A 7 14.59 -20.81 -5.81
C GLU A 7 15.14 -19.63 -5.00
N MET A 8 15.28 -18.46 -5.60
CA MET A 8 15.72 -17.25 -4.92
C MET A 8 14.68 -16.78 -3.90
N THR A 9 13.40 -16.83 -4.26
CA THR A 9 12.30 -16.40 -3.39
C THR A 9 12.08 -17.35 -2.22
N LYS A 10 12.26 -18.65 -2.40
CA LYS A 10 12.21 -19.65 -1.31
C LYS A 10 13.28 -19.40 -0.24
N LYS A 11 14.45 -18.92 -0.64
CA LYS A 11 15.58 -18.66 0.27
C LYS A 11 15.51 -17.27 0.93
N ASN A 12 14.69 -16.35 0.39
CA ASN A 12 14.64 -14.97 0.85
C ASN A 12 13.20 -14.47 0.91
N SER A 13 12.62 -14.48 2.10
CA SER A 13 11.24 -14.01 2.35
C SER A 13 11.02 -12.55 1.97
N SER A 14 12.02 -11.72 2.12
CA SER A 14 11.93 -10.29 1.71
C SER A 14 11.86 -10.17 0.20
N LEU A 15 12.66 -10.92 -0.55
CA LEU A 15 12.59 -10.95 -2.00
C LEU A 15 11.23 -11.47 -2.47
N LEU A 16 10.69 -12.49 -1.79
CA LEU A 16 9.35 -12.99 -2.07
C LEU A 16 8.28 -11.89 -1.92
N ARG A 17 8.28 -11.15 -0.81
CA ARG A 17 7.33 -10.05 -0.58
C ARG A 17 7.40 -8.98 -1.67
N TRP A 18 8.61 -8.55 -2.04
CA TRP A 18 8.79 -7.58 -3.12
C TRP A 18 8.30 -8.12 -4.47
N THR A 19 8.50 -9.42 -4.72
CA THR A 19 8.03 -10.09 -5.94
C THR A 19 6.50 -10.11 -6.00
N LEU A 20 5.84 -10.47 -4.88
CA LEU A 20 4.38 -10.49 -4.78
C LEU A 20 3.78 -9.09 -4.95
N LEU A 21 4.40 -8.08 -4.34
CA LEU A 21 3.99 -6.68 -4.52
C LEU A 21 4.10 -6.25 -6.00
N ALA A 22 5.21 -6.60 -6.66
CA ALA A 22 5.40 -6.31 -8.07
C ALA A 22 4.41 -7.06 -8.98
N LEU A 23 3.98 -8.26 -8.61
CA LEU A 23 2.91 -8.99 -9.31
C LEU A 23 1.55 -8.31 -9.10
N SER A 24 1.27 -7.84 -7.90
CA SER A 24 0.05 -7.08 -7.60
C SER A 24 -0.02 -5.78 -8.42
N GLU A 25 1.08 -5.03 -8.50
CA GLU A 25 1.17 -3.82 -9.33
C GLU A 25 0.93 -4.09 -10.83
N LYS A 26 1.22 -5.31 -11.29
CA LYS A 26 0.97 -5.75 -12.66
C LYS A 26 -0.41 -6.41 -12.87
N GLY A 27 -1.22 -6.54 -11.82
CA GLY A 27 -2.49 -7.27 -11.86
C GLY A 27 -2.33 -8.77 -12.12
N GLN A 28 -1.16 -9.35 -11.82
CA GLN A 28 -0.81 -10.75 -12.09
C GLN A 28 -0.66 -11.58 -10.81
N LEU A 29 -1.06 -11.03 -9.66
CA LEU A 29 -0.86 -11.68 -8.37
C LEU A 29 -1.58 -13.03 -8.27
N PRO A 30 -2.89 -13.15 -8.55
CA PRO A 30 -3.62 -14.42 -8.42
C PRO A 30 -3.08 -15.52 -9.36
N GLU A 31 -2.67 -15.13 -10.57
CA GLU A 31 -2.24 -16.07 -11.60
C GLU A 31 -0.84 -16.64 -11.35
N ARG A 32 0.05 -15.83 -10.78
CA ARG A 32 1.49 -16.14 -10.78
C ARG A 32 2.12 -16.32 -9.40
N MET A 33 1.40 -16.03 -8.31
CA MET A 33 2.00 -16.08 -6.97
C MET A 33 2.57 -17.46 -6.61
N PHE A 34 1.87 -18.53 -7.00
CA PHE A 34 2.31 -19.90 -6.68
C PHE A 34 3.60 -20.32 -7.42
N ALA A 35 3.89 -19.68 -8.56
CA ALA A 35 5.14 -19.93 -9.28
C ALA A 35 6.38 -19.52 -8.46
N TYR A 36 6.23 -18.65 -7.45
CA TYR A 36 7.33 -18.15 -6.62
C TYR A 36 7.44 -18.84 -5.26
N GLY A 37 6.74 -19.96 -5.06
CA GLY A 37 6.89 -20.80 -3.89
C GLY A 37 6.34 -20.21 -2.60
N VAL A 38 5.23 -19.51 -2.68
CA VAL A 38 4.49 -19.00 -1.52
C VAL A 38 3.90 -20.20 -0.77
N THR A 39 4.27 -20.36 0.50
CA THR A 39 3.81 -21.47 1.34
C THR A 39 3.06 -21.02 2.58
N GLU A 40 3.31 -19.80 3.04
CA GLU A 40 2.77 -19.29 4.29
C GLU A 40 2.11 -17.91 4.11
N PRO A 41 0.96 -17.67 4.76
CA PRO A 41 0.31 -16.35 4.73
C PRO A 41 1.20 -15.22 5.25
N ALA A 42 2.05 -15.49 6.23
CA ALA A 42 2.96 -14.50 6.81
C ALA A 42 3.95 -13.89 5.79
N CYS A 43 4.32 -14.65 4.73
CA CYS A 43 5.19 -14.15 3.67
C CYS A 43 4.49 -13.21 2.69
N PHE A 44 3.17 -13.10 2.79
CA PHE A 44 2.35 -12.39 1.83
C PHE A 44 2.12 -10.92 2.18
N PHE A 45 2.30 -10.57 3.47
CA PHE A 45 1.88 -9.29 3.99
C PHE A 45 3.04 -8.44 4.53
N TYR A 46 2.70 -7.25 5.04
CA TYR A 46 3.66 -6.35 5.66
C TYR A 46 4.34 -6.98 6.89
N GLU A 47 5.53 -6.51 7.21
CA GLU A 47 6.27 -6.97 8.39
C GLU A 47 6.02 -6.06 9.58
N ARG A 48 5.77 -6.68 10.74
CA ARG A 48 5.62 -5.97 12.03
C ARG A 48 6.93 -5.66 12.74
N VAL A 49 8.06 -6.02 12.13
CA VAL A 49 9.39 -5.86 12.75
C VAL A 49 9.89 -4.44 12.56
N ASP A 50 10.36 -3.82 13.63
CA ASP A 50 10.90 -2.46 13.67
C ASP A 50 12.31 -2.34 13.06
N LYS A 51 12.50 -2.89 11.87
CA LYS A 51 13.71 -2.73 11.08
C LYS A 51 13.47 -1.76 9.93
N GLN A 52 14.45 -0.91 9.66
CA GLN A 52 14.38 0.07 8.56
C GLN A 52 14.03 -0.57 7.21
N PHE A 53 14.55 -1.76 6.96
CA PHE A 53 14.27 -2.51 5.73
C PHE A 53 12.78 -2.89 5.61
N CYS A 54 12.17 -3.38 6.71
CA CYS A 54 10.76 -3.76 6.74
C CYS A 54 9.86 -2.54 6.51
N ARG A 55 10.22 -1.39 7.07
CA ARG A 55 9.47 -0.14 6.86
C ARG A 55 9.50 0.33 5.42
N ASN A 56 10.61 0.14 4.71
CA ASN A 56 10.69 0.47 3.29
C ASN A 56 9.71 -0.38 2.45
N PHE A 57 9.60 -1.67 2.77
CA PHE A 57 8.60 -2.54 2.14
C PHE A 57 7.18 -2.11 2.54
N ASN A 58 6.92 -1.92 3.83
CA ASN A 58 5.61 -1.54 4.33
C ASN A 58 5.09 -0.24 3.69
N MET A 59 5.96 0.78 3.54
CA MET A 59 5.58 2.02 2.84
C MET A 59 5.12 1.76 1.40
N GLN A 60 5.82 0.90 0.65
CA GLN A 60 5.40 0.58 -0.72
C GLN A 60 4.13 -0.27 -0.75
N PHE A 61 4.00 -1.20 0.18
CA PHE A 61 2.82 -2.05 0.33
C PHE A 61 1.57 -1.19 0.63
N PHE A 62 1.64 -0.31 1.62
CA PHE A 62 0.51 0.55 1.97
C PHE A 62 0.19 1.58 0.88
N ARG A 63 1.21 2.07 0.17
CA ARG A 63 0.99 2.91 -1.01
C ARG A 63 0.24 2.15 -2.10
N ALA A 64 0.63 0.91 -2.40
CA ALA A 64 -0.01 0.09 -3.43
C ALA A 64 -1.48 -0.21 -3.12
N LEU A 65 -1.82 -0.31 -1.84
CA LEU A 65 -3.18 -0.54 -1.36
C LEU A 65 -3.95 0.77 -1.05
N GLU A 66 -3.35 1.94 -1.33
CA GLU A 66 -3.94 3.26 -1.07
C GLU A 66 -4.30 3.51 0.41
N LEU A 67 -3.48 2.96 1.32
CA LEU A 67 -3.65 3.08 2.77
C LEU A 67 -2.79 4.23 3.32
N ASP A 68 -3.25 5.45 3.10
CA ASP A 68 -2.48 6.67 3.36
C ASP A 68 -2.11 6.87 4.83
N ASN A 69 -2.96 6.47 5.78
CA ASN A 69 -2.67 6.62 7.21
C ASN A 69 -1.53 5.68 7.63
N GLU A 70 -1.57 4.43 7.18
CA GLU A 70 -0.52 3.44 7.44
C GLU A 70 0.78 3.81 6.71
N LEU A 71 0.67 4.33 5.49
CA LEU A 71 1.79 4.87 4.73
C LEU A 71 2.46 6.01 5.51
N LEU A 72 1.68 6.98 5.98
CA LEU A 72 2.15 8.13 6.74
C LEU A 72 2.80 7.69 8.06
N HIS A 73 2.13 6.79 8.82
CA HIS A 73 2.67 6.23 10.06
C HIS A 73 4.03 5.55 9.86
N ASN A 74 4.13 4.66 8.86
CA ASN A 74 5.39 3.97 8.56
C ASN A 74 6.48 4.93 8.07
N ALA A 75 6.13 5.98 7.33
CA ALA A 75 7.07 6.98 6.85
C ALA A 75 7.64 7.83 8.02
N PHE A 76 6.80 8.24 8.97
CA PHE A 76 7.26 8.93 10.17
C PHE A 76 8.17 8.05 11.03
N GLN A 77 7.77 6.82 11.29
CA GLN A 77 8.58 5.88 12.06
C GLN A 77 9.92 5.60 11.36
N ALA A 78 9.95 5.51 10.03
CA ALA A 78 11.19 5.34 9.29
C ALA A 78 12.14 6.53 9.49
N GLY A 79 11.61 7.75 9.57
CA GLY A 79 12.39 8.95 9.89
C GLY A 79 12.92 8.98 11.34
N ILE A 80 12.09 8.58 12.30
CA ILE A 80 12.45 8.54 13.72
C ILE A 80 13.53 7.49 14.01
N LEU A 81 13.41 6.31 13.40
CA LEU A 81 14.37 5.21 13.59
C LEU A 81 15.68 5.38 12.80
N SER A 82 15.72 6.31 11.87
CA SER A 82 16.92 6.58 11.09
C SER A 82 17.83 7.55 11.85
N PRO A 83 19.12 7.25 12.03
CA PRO A 83 20.05 8.19 12.65
C PRO A 83 20.26 9.46 11.83
N TYR A 84 19.87 9.44 10.56
CA TYR A 84 19.98 10.57 9.64
C TYR A 84 18.65 11.28 9.38
N GLY A 85 17.59 10.94 10.13
CA GLY A 85 16.24 11.51 9.93
C GLY A 85 15.53 10.95 8.69
N ASN A 86 14.73 11.80 8.07
CA ASN A 86 13.91 11.39 6.93
C ASN A 86 14.75 11.13 5.67
N SER A 87 14.65 9.92 5.14
CA SER A 87 15.22 9.56 3.85
C SER A 87 14.38 10.12 2.69
N PHE A 88 14.94 10.10 1.48
CA PHE A 88 14.20 10.42 0.25
C PHE A 88 12.86 9.65 0.16
N ARG A 89 12.87 8.35 0.49
CA ARG A 89 11.68 7.49 0.40
C ARG A 89 10.62 7.85 1.43
N SER A 90 11.02 8.10 2.68
CA SER A 90 10.08 8.49 3.74
C SER A 90 9.49 9.87 3.46
N MET A 91 10.30 10.83 3.03
CA MET A 91 9.83 12.17 2.67
C MET A 91 8.79 12.11 1.54
N ARG A 92 9.11 11.36 0.48
CA ARG A 92 8.17 11.16 -0.64
C ARG A 92 6.87 10.49 -0.20
N ALA A 93 6.94 9.48 0.68
CA ALA A 93 5.75 8.81 1.20
C ALA A 93 4.85 9.76 2.00
N ILE A 94 5.46 10.65 2.80
CA ILE A 94 4.72 11.67 3.56
C ILE A 94 4.01 12.64 2.63
N VAL A 95 4.70 13.21 1.64
CA VAL A 95 4.07 14.19 0.75
C VAL A 95 3.00 13.55 -0.14
N ASP A 96 3.21 12.34 -0.64
CA ASP A 96 2.21 11.61 -1.41
C ASP A 96 0.93 11.38 -0.58
N ALA A 97 1.06 10.90 0.65
CA ALA A 97 -0.08 10.71 1.56
C ALA A 97 -0.78 12.04 1.90
N CYS A 98 -0.03 13.12 2.07
CA CYS A 98 -0.61 14.45 2.32
C CYS A 98 -1.42 14.96 1.13
N VAL A 99 -0.94 14.78 -0.09
CA VAL A 99 -1.67 15.15 -1.32
C VAL A 99 -2.97 14.36 -1.42
N HIS A 100 -2.91 13.04 -1.27
CA HIS A 100 -4.10 12.18 -1.35
C HIS A 100 -5.15 12.53 -0.30
N GLN A 101 -4.72 12.84 0.92
CA GLN A 101 -5.61 13.18 2.03
C GLN A 101 -6.07 14.65 2.05
N GLY A 102 -5.54 15.50 1.18
CA GLY A 102 -5.81 16.93 1.20
C GLY A 102 -5.27 17.67 2.44
N ARG A 103 -4.20 17.13 3.08
CA ARG A 103 -3.53 17.73 4.25
C ARG A 103 -2.52 18.80 3.83
N ASN A 104 -3.03 19.88 3.26
CA ASN A 104 -2.21 20.89 2.62
C ASN A 104 -1.30 21.66 3.60
N ARG A 105 -1.72 21.87 4.86
CA ARG A 105 -0.86 22.49 5.87
C ARG A 105 0.37 21.66 6.18
N MET A 106 0.20 20.34 6.30
CA MET A 106 1.31 19.43 6.51
C MET A 106 2.18 19.34 5.28
N LEU A 107 1.57 19.23 4.09
CA LEU A 107 2.26 19.23 2.81
C LEU A 107 3.17 20.46 2.66
N ALA A 108 2.66 21.67 2.97
CA ALA A 108 3.43 22.91 2.88
C ALA A 108 4.70 22.88 3.73
N LYS A 109 4.62 22.36 4.96
CA LYS A 109 5.79 22.21 5.84
C LYS A 109 6.85 21.29 5.23
N TYR A 110 6.43 20.14 4.66
CA TYR A 110 7.35 19.21 4.05
C TYR A 110 7.93 19.72 2.73
N VAL A 111 7.16 20.44 1.94
CA VAL A 111 7.65 21.11 0.73
C VAL A 111 8.74 22.12 1.07
N GLU A 112 8.58 22.89 2.17
CA GLU A 112 9.61 23.82 2.61
C GLU A 112 10.90 23.10 3.01
N VAL A 113 10.81 21.99 3.76
CA VAL A 113 11.97 21.15 4.09
C VAL A 113 12.63 20.62 2.81
N MET A 114 11.86 20.18 1.83
CA MET A 114 12.35 19.61 0.57
C MET A 114 13.09 20.63 -0.29
N LYS A 115 12.71 21.91 -0.26
CA LYS A 115 13.42 22.99 -0.99
C LYS A 115 14.89 23.12 -0.55
N HIS A 116 15.17 22.81 0.71
CA HIS A 116 16.52 22.88 1.26
C HIS A 116 17.36 21.61 1.03
N THR A 117 16.82 20.62 0.30
CA THR A 117 17.50 19.37 0.00
C THR A 117 17.77 19.26 -1.51
N SER A 118 19.02 18.99 -1.89
CA SER A 118 19.42 18.90 -3.31
C SER A 118 18.68 17.79 -4.09
N CYS A 119 18.26 16.73 -3.41
CA CYS A 119 17.61 15.57 -4.04
C CYS A 119 16.12 15.77 -4.35
N HIS A 120 15.47 16.81 -3.78
CA HIS A 120 14.01 16.99 -3.85
C HIS A 120 13.57 18.27 -4.59
N THR A 121 14.49 19.06 -5.10
CA THR A 121 14.20 20.40 -5.65
C THR A 121 13.08 20.38 -6.70
N LYS A 122 13.15 19.47 -7.67
CA LYS A 122 12.11 19.36 -8.71
C LYS A 122 10.74 18.98 -8.13
N GLN A 123 10.70 18.04 -7.19
CA GLN A 123 9.45 17.63 -6.56
C GLN A 123 8.89 18.74 -5.66
N ALA A 124 9.75 19.45 -4.93
CA ALA A 124 9.35 20.59 -4.11
C ALA A 124 8.74 21.72 -4.96
N GLN A 125 9.29 21.98 -6.16
CA GLN A 125 8.73 22.93 -7.09
C GLN A 125 7.32 22.54 -7.55
N LEU A 126 7.13 21.31 -8.05
CA LEU A 126 5.82 20.81 -8.50
C LEU A 126 4.76 20.84 -7.39
N LEU A 127 5.14 20.45 -6.17
CA LEU A 127 4.25 20.49 -5.03
C LEU A 127 3.97 21.92 -4.55
N GLY A 128 4.92 22.83 -4.72
CA GLY A 128 4.73 24.26 -4.49
C GLY A 128 3.71 24.87 -5.46
N GLU A 129 3.78 24.53 -6.72
CA GLU A 129 2.80 24.93 -7.76
C GLU A 129 1.42 24.37 -7.46
N TYR A 130 1.34 23.08 -7.03
CA TYR A 130 0.08 22.49 -6.57
C TYR A 130 -0.51 23.26 -5.39
N LEU A 131 0.28 23.57 -4.36
CA LEU A 131 -0.19 24.33 -3.20
C LEU A 131 -0.62 25.76 -3.55
N ALA A 132 0.06 26.40 -4.52
CA ALA A 132 -0.32 27.72 -5.01
C ALA A 132 -1.71 27.72 -5.66
N SER A 133 -2.05 26.62 -6.35
CA SER A 133 -3.37 26.46 -7.00
C SER A 133 -4.45 25.95 -6.03
N ALA A 134 -4.10 24.98 -5.17
CA ALA A 134 -5.05 24.31 -4.26
C ALA A 134 -5.32 25.12 -2.97
N GLY A 135 -4.39 25.99 -2.58
CA GLY A 135 -4.39 26.69 -1.29
C GLY A 135 -3.73 25.86 -0.18
N VAL A 136 -3.32 26.54 0.88
CA VAL A 136 -2.61 25.91 2.03
C VAL A 136 -3.58 25.34 3.07
N GLU A 137 -4.87 25.66 2.97
CA GLU A 137 -5.86 25.10 3.90
C GLU A 137 -6.12 23.62 3.63
N ASP A 138 -6.30 22.88 4.74
CA ASP A 138 -6.60 21.45 4.63
C ASP A 138 -7.97 21.25 3.99
N LYS A 139 -7.99 20.53 2.88
CA LYS A 139 -9.20 20.07 2.20
C LYS A 139 -9.34 18.57 2.44
N ILE A 140 -9.64 18.21 3.68
CA ILE A 140 -9.76 16.80 4.07
C ILE A 140 -10.93 16.19 3.31
N ASN A 141 -10.62 15.32 2.37
CA ASN A 141 -11.63 14.54 1.65
C ASN A 141 -12.20 13.49 2.59
N SER A 142 -13.28 13.83 3.27
CA SER A 142 -13.94 12.98 4.27
C SER A 142 -14.58 11.70 3.71
N GLY A 143 -14.49 11.44 2.41
CA GLY A 143 -15.18 10.34 1.74
C GLY A 143 -14.33 9.16 1.29
N LYS A 144 -13.09 9.37 0.87
CA LYS A 144 -12.29 8.29 0.23
C LYS A 144 -11.04 7.85 0.98
N ASN A 145 -10.50 8.65 1.88
CA ASN A 145 -9.13 8.45 2.39
C ASN A 145 -9.03 8.23 3.90
N THR A 146 -10.12 7.96 4.59
CA THR A 146 -10.06 7.42 5.95
C THR A 146 -9.90 5.90 5.84
N SER A 147 -8.68 5.45 5.61
CA SER A 147 -8.38 4.04 5.63
C SER A 147 -8.85 3.41 6.93
N PRO A 148 -9.49 2.24 6.88
CA PRO A 148 -9.78 1.49 8.08
C PRO A 148 -8.47 1.18 8.79
N PHE A 149 -8.44 1.40 10.09
CA PHE A 149 -7.27 1.11 10.91
C PHE A 149 -6.86 -0.35 10.76
N PHE A 150 -5.61 -0.58 10.36
CA PHE A 150 -4.94 -1.83 10.64
C PHE A 150 -4.64 -1.88 12.14
N ILE A 151 -5.58 -2.40 12.89
CA ILE A 151 -5.40 -2.64 14.31
C ILE A 151 -4.46 -3.83 14.41
N GLY A 152 -3.20 -3.59 14.70
CA GLY A 152 -2.16 -4.60 14.78
C GLY A 152 -2.36 -5.77 15.76
N ALA A 153 -3.55 -5.96 16.30
CA ALA A 153 -3.93 -7.02 17.22
C ALA A 153 -4.56 -8.26 16.54
N HIS A 154 -5.02 -8.12 15.29
CA HIS A 154 -5.74 -9.20 14.60
C HIS A 154 -4.91 -9.82 13.46
N PRO A 155 -5.23 -11.08 13.09
CA PRO A 155 -4.66 -11.69 11.91
C PRO A 155 -4.90 -10.79 10.70
N PHE A 156 -3.87 -10.57 9.91
CA PHE A 156 -3.88 -9.67 8.76
C PHE A 156 -5.08 -9.87 7.81
N LEU A 157 -5.52 -11.13 7.63
CA LEU A 157 -6.67 -11.44 6.77
C LEU A 157 -7.97 -10.78 7.25
N SER A 158 -8.15 -10.61 8.56
CA SER A 158 -9.35 -9.93 9.08
C SER A 158 -9.35 -8.43 8.80
N ASP A 159 -8.18 -7.82 8.83
CA ASP A 159 -8.03 -6.39 8.49
C ASP A 159 -8.26 -6.17 6.99
N MET A 160 -7.72 -7.06 6.13
CA MET A 160 -7.99 -7.03 4.70
C MET A 160 -9.45 -7.28 4.37
N ALA A 161 -10.12 -8.20 5.08
CA ALA A 161 -11.55 -8.45 4.89
C ALA A 161 -12.38 -7.20 5.20
N ARG A 162 -12.10 -6.49 6.29
CA ARG A 162 -12.76 -5.21 6.61
C ARG A 162 -12.50 -4.13 5.56
N MET A 163 -11.27 -4.11 5.01
CA MET A 163 -10.93 -3.17 3.96
C MET A 163 -11.72 -3.45 2.69
N VAL A 164 -11.79 -4.69 2.25
CA VAL A 164 -12.55 -5.11 1.07
C VAL A 164 -14.05 -4.89 1.27
N ASP A 165 -14.57 -5.15 2.46
CA ASP A 165 -15.97 -4.87 2.79
C ASP A 165 -16.31 -3.38 2.65
N ARG A 166 -15.38 -2.50 3.04
CA ARG A 166 -15.56 -1.05 2.96
C ARG A 166 -15.25 -0.45 1.60
N TYR A 167 -14.28 -1.01 0.89
CA TYR A 167 -13.77 -0.53 -0.40
C TYR A 167 -13.66 -1.69 -1.40
N PRO A 168 -14.78 -2.26 -1.84
CA PRO A 168 -14.79 -3.42 -2.74
C PRO A 168 -14.20 -3.11 -4.12
N GLU A 169 -14.12 -1.84 -4.49
CA GLU A 169 -13.49 -1.35 -5.72
C GLU A 169 -11.96 -1.41 -5.70
N ASN A 170 -11.34 -1.56 -4.52
CA ASN A 170 -9.89 -1.70 -4.40
C ASN A 170 -9.45 -3.10 -4.81
N ARG A 171 -9.25 -3.28 -6.11
CA ARG A 171 -8.95 -4.57 -6.72
C ARG A 171 -7.68 -5.22 -6.15
N LYS A 172 -6.66 -4.42 -5.84
CA LYS A 172 -5.41 -4.95 -5.24
C LYS A 172 -5.67 -5.54 -3.86
N ALA A 173 -6.49 -4.88 -3.04
CA ALA A 173 -6.87 -5.42 -1.73
C ALA A 173 -7.69 -6.70 -1.84
N VAL A 174 -8.61 -6.76 -2.79
CA VAL A 174 -9.38 -7.98 -3.11
C VAL A 174 -8.45 -9.12 -3.51
N ASP A 175 -7.52 -8.87 -4.44
CA ASP A 175 -6.56 -9.89 -4.90
C ASP A 175 -5.70 -10.40 -3.73
N TYR A 176 -5.19 -9.51 -2.87
CA TYR A 176 -4.44 -9.89 -1.68
C TYR A 176 -5.26 -10.72 -0.70
N LEU A 177 -6.51 -10.34 -0.45
CA LEU A 177 -7.40 -11.09 0.44
C LEU A 177 -7.69 -12.50 -0.11
N LEU A 178 -8.09 -12.60 -1.37
CA LEU A 178 -8.41 -13.88 -2.00
C LEU A 178 -7.18 -14.80 -2.03
N CYS A 179 -6.04 -14.27 -2.43
CA CYS A 179 -4.78 -15.01 -2.44
C CYS A 179 -4.37 -15.47 -1.02
N GLY A 180 -4.51 -14.61 -0.03
CA GLY A 180 -4.23 -14.94 1.37
C GLY A 180 -5.14 -16.03 1.92
N LEU A 181 -6.43 -16.02 1.59
CA LEU A 181 -7.39 -17.06 1.95
C LEU A 181 -7.06 -18.40 1.30
N LEU A 182 -6.65 -18.39 0.01
CA LEU A 182 -6.19 -19.60 -0.67
C LEU A 182 -4.95 -20.22 0.00
N ILE A 183 -3.97 -19.42 0.35
CA ILE A 183 -2.76 -19.89 1.03
C ILE A 183 -3.10 -20.44 2.42
N SER A 184 -4.05 -19.81 3.12
CA SER A 184 -4.53 -20.26 4.42
C SER A 184 -5.44 -21.50 4.34
N LYS A 185 -5.77 -21.94 3.13
CA LYS A 185 -6.72 -23.06 2.87
C LYS A 185 -8.12 -22.81 3.46
N ASP A 186 -8.52 -21.57 3.65
CA ASP A 186 -9.84 -21.19 4.16
C ASP A 186 -10.82 -21.05 2.97
N VAL A 187 -11.24 -22.19 2.44
CA VAL A 187 -12.04 -22.28 1.22
C VAL A 187 -13.43 -21.67 1.42
N ASP A 188 -14.01 -21.81 2.61
CA ASP A 188 -15.35 -21.27 2.92
C ASP A 188 -15.36 -19.74 2.87
N LYS A 189 -14.35 -19.09 3.49
CA LYS A 189 -14.23 -17.64 3.43
C LYS A 189 -13.83 -17.17 2.03
N PHE A 190 -12.97 -17.92 1.34
CA PHE A 190 -12.63 -17.62 -0.04
C PHE A 190 -13.87 -17.56 -0.92
N TYR A 191 -14.74 -18.59 -0.85
CA TYR A 191 -15.95 -18.63 -1.65
C TYR A 191 -16.91 -17.46 -1.36
N LYS A 192 -17.07 -17.11 -0.08
CA LYS A 192 -17.92 -15.97 0.34
C LYS A 192 -17.39 -14.66 -0.22
N VAL A 193 -16.09 -14.38 -0.06
CA VAL A 193 -15.46 -13.16 -0.56
C VAL A 193 -15.49 -13.11 -2.08
N PHE A 194 -15.18 -14.22 -2.73
CA PHE A 194 -15.18 -14.30 -4.19
C PHE A 194 -16.58 -14.03 -4.78
N SER A 195 -17.62 -14.65 -4.23
CA SER A 195 -19.01 -14.44 -4.64
C SER A 195 -19.45 -12.99 -4.43
N PHE A 196 -19.04 -12.36 -3.30
CA PHE A 196 -19.30 -10.96 -3.03
C PHE A 196 -18.60 -10.06 -4.06
N CYS A 197 -17.33 -10.29 -4.34
CA CYS A 197 -16.56 -9.49 -5.31
C CYS A 197 -17.09 -9.63 -6.74
N LEU A 198 -17.61 -10.79 -7.15
CA LEU A 198 -18.23 -10.98 -8.47
C LEU A 198 -19.44 -10.05 -8.69
N LEU A 199 -20.20 -9.76 -7.64
CA LEU A 199 -21.35 -8.85 -7.74
C LEU A 199 -20.91 -7.41 -8.03
N TYR A 200 -19.70 -7.00 -7.61
CA TYR A 200 -19.17 -5.64 -7.83
C TYR A 200 -18.27 -5.52 -9.06
N THR A 201 -17.75 -6.63 -9.57
CA THR A 201 -16.84 -6.63 -10.74
C THR A 201 -17.52 -7.03 -12.05
N SER A 202 -18.74 -7.52 -12.00
CA SER A 202 -19.53 -7.79 -13.22
C SER A 202 -19.90 -6.46 -13.87
N PRO A 203 -19.63 -6.27 -15.18
CA PRO A 203 -20.08 -5.08 -15.88
C PRO A 203 -21.60 -4.99 -15.75
N SER A 204 -22.09 -3.78 -15.46
CA SER A 204 -23.52 -3.53 -15.42
C SER A 204 -24.12 -3.86 -16.79
N PRO A 205 -25.32 -4.46 -16.87
CA PRO A 205 -25.99 -4.68 -18.14
C PRO A 205 -26.19 -3.41 -18.99
N ARG A 206 -25.94 -2.22 -18.38
CA ARG A 206 -26.02 -0.92 -19.07
C ARG A 206 -24.74 -0.50 -19.77
N ASP A 207 -23.61 -1.19 -19.53
CA ASP A 207 -22.31 -0.86 -20.13
C ASP A 207 -22.06 -1.63 -21.45
N THR A 208 -23.07 -2.35 -21.97
CA THR A 208 -23.02 -3.15 -23.19
C THR A 208 -23.93 -2.63 -24.32
N GLU A 209 -24.37 -1.36 -24.26
CA GLU A 209 -25.05 -0.68 -25.36
C GLU A 209 -24.17 0.34 -26.07
#